data_dbe4cfeac9def96bc55ded1eaf5cd4b1
#
_entry.id   dbe4cfeac9def96bc55ded1eaf5cd4b1
#
_cell.length_a   1.000
_cell.length_b   1.000
_cell.length_c   1.000
_cell.angle_alpha   90.00
_cell.angle_beta   90.00
_cell.angle_gamma   90.00
#
_symmetry.space_group_name_H-M   'P 1'
#
loop_
_entity.id
_entity.type
_entity.pdbx_description
1 polymer ?
#
loop_
_entity_poly.entity_id
_entity_poly.type
_entity_poly.pdbx_seq_one_letter_code
_entity_poly.pdbx_strand_id
1 'polypeptide(L)'
;MLNFIRRDATRREILLFIFVLIVMSVLYGTPRLFSQGFSWAFLIELGVDCLIMALACLPIWWLHFRKLTKIPIKRRFALHLATAMMYYAIWVLLYYFYNRAVGLPVMTHQQVFQNIGPNLLFYVQVFSSLHIDLFFREREQQLLREQALKELAHKGEISALKAQIQPHFLFNTLNSISASLPNEQEHTRILIARLADTFRYALQSTQQETVPLSQELEFMATYLALEQVRFGKRLQVNIQSFPNAGLVEIPPMLLQPLVENAIKHGIEPSIEGGFVQIRCVHEYGKTHIVIENTGKAYRGNLDEIFNGDGVGLKNTAKRLAHQFNEELHISKNEQGCLKIDFYVNS
;
A
#
# COMPACT_ATOMS: atom_id res chain seq x y z
N MET A 1 -10.15 18.11 -0.88
CA MET A 1 -10.13 16.78 -1.54
C MET A 1 -11.32 16.58 -2.48
N LEU A 2 -12.57 16.67 -2.05
CA LEU A 2 -13.78 16.50 -2.91
C LEU A 2 -13.84 17.43 -4.12
N ASN A 3 -13.43 18.70 -3.99
CA ASN A 3 -13.41 19.67 -5.10
C ASN A 3 -12.31 19.36 -6.14
N PHE A 4 -11.20 18.78 -5.73
CA PHE A 4 -10.11 18.35 -6.60
C PHE A 4 -10.53 17.14 -7.44
N ILE A 5 -11.09 16.11 -6.80
CA ILE A 5 -11.61 14.90 -7.48
C ILE A 5 -12.72 15.26 -8.49
N ARG A 6 -13.59 16.21 -8.13
CA ARG A 6 -14.66 16.69 -9.02
C ARG A 6 -14.10 17.45 -10.23
N ARG A 7 -13.01 18.18 -10.08
CA ARG A 7 -12.34 18.93 -11.15
C ARG A 7 -11.63 18.00 -12.13
N ASP A 8 -10.95 16.96 -11.63
CA ASP A 8 -10.29 15.95 -12.46
C ASP A 8 -11.29 15.09 -13.23
N ALA A 9 -12.40 14.68 -12.60
CA ALA A 9 -13.48 13.97 -13.27
C ALA A 9 -14.03 14.79 -14.47
N THR A 10 -14.29 16.09 -14.26
CA THR A 10 -14.78 16.97 -15.33
C THR A 10 -13.76 17.10 -16.46
N ARG A 11 -12.46 17.22 -16.15
CA ARG A 11 -11.41 17.31 -17.18
C ARG A 11 -11.33 16.04 -18.03
N ARG A 12 -11.42 14.86 -17.43
CA ARG A 12 -11.43 13.57 -18.15
C ARG A 12 -12.67 13.42 -19.03
N GLU A 13 -13.85 13.79 -18.52
CA GLU A 13 -15.10 13.78 -19.28
C GLU A 13 -15.00 14.67 -20.51
N ILE A 14 -14.43 15.87 -20.39
CA ILE A 14 -14.21 16.80 -21.50
C ILE A 14 -13.23 16.23 -22.52
N LEU A 15 -12.10 15.67 -22.07
CA LEU A 15 -11.10 15.08 -22.97
C LEU A 15 -11.68 13.89 -23.74
N LEU A 16 -12.46 13.05 -23.09
CA LEU A 16 -13.11 11.89 -23.70
C LEU A 16 -14.18 12.33 -24.70
N PHE A 17 -14.95 13.37 -24.36
CA PHE A 17 -15.92 13.97 -25.28
C PHE A 17 -15.23 14.54 -26.54
N ILE A 18 -14.15 15.31 -26.37
CA ILE A 18 -13.38 15.87 -27.49
C ILE A 18 -12.80 14.75 -28.35
N PHE A 19 -12.26 13.69 -27.74
CA PHE A 19 -11.75 12.53 -28.47
C PHE A 19 -12.83 11.87 -29.32
N VAL A 20 -13.99 11.59 -28.76
CA VAL A 20 -15.13 10.99 -29.51
C VAL A 20 -15.57 11.93 -30.64
N LEU A 21 -15.63 13.24 -30.38
CA LEU A 21 -15.99 14.22 -31.37
C LEU A 21 -15.01 14.26 -32.55
N ILE A 22 -13.71 14.21 -32.29
CA ILE A 22 -12.66 14.14 -33.33
C ILE A 22 -12.81 12.85 -34.15
N VAL A 23 -12.93 11.70 -33.49
CA VAL A 23 -13.08 10.42 -34.18
C VAL A 23 -14.28 10.41 -35.09
N MET A 24 -15.42 10.94 -34.62
CA MET A 24 -16.65 11.03 -35.40
C MET A 24 -16.55 12.01 -36.56
N SER A 25 -15.90 13.17 -36.35
CA SER A 25 -15.64 14.14 -37.41
C SER A 25 -14.82 13.53 -38.54
N VAL A 26 -13.79 12.74 -38.22
CA VAL A 26 -13.01 12.02 -39.21
C VAL A 26 -13.90 10.99 -39.96
N LEU A 27 -14.67 10.21 -39.21
CA LEU A 27 -15.50 9.14 -39.77
C LEU A 27 -16.59 9.66 -40.73
N TYR A 28 -17.27 10.74 -40.34
CA TYR A 28 -18.34 11.33 -41.15
C TYR A 28 -17.81 12.33 -42.19
N GLY A 29 -16.69 12.96 -41.97
CA GLY A 29 -16.07 13.87 -42.92
C GLY A 29 -15.35 13.16 -44.05
N THR A 30 -14.81 11.96 -43.82
CA THR A 30 -14.06 11.20 -44.82
C THR A 30 -14.84 10.94 -46.13
N PRO A 31 -16.10 10.46 -46.15
CA PRO A 31 -16.86 10.26 -47.40
C PRO A 31 -17.07 11.56 -48.17
N ARG A 32 -17.30 12.68 -47.49
CA ARG A 32 -17.47 14.00 -48.14
C ARG A 32 -16.13 14.48 -48.73
N LEU A 33 -15.03 14.28 -47.99
CA LEU A 33 -13.71 14.60 -48.47
C LEU A 33 -13.35 13.84 -49.76
N PHE A 34 -13.67 12.56 -49.84
CA PHE A 34 -13.43 11.76 -51.05
C PHE A 34 -14.33 12.15 -52.23
N SER A 35 -15.57 12.59 -51.98
CA SER A 35 -16.51 12.96 -53.04
C SER A 35 -16.32 14.38 -53.54
N GLN A 36 -15.97 15.34 -52.70
CA GLN A 36 -15.94 16.78 -53.00
C GLN A 36 -14.53 17.37 -53.04
N GLY A 37 -13.53 16.61 -52.58
CA GLY A 37 -12.17 17.10 -52.38
C GLY A 37 -11.99 18.00 -51.16
N PHE A 38 -10.74 18.38 -50.90
CA PHE A 38 -10.42 19.25 -49.80
C PHE A 38 -10.73 20.71 -50.18
N SER A 39 -11.47 21.43 -49.32
CA SER A 39 -11.70 22.88 -49.43
C SER A 39 -11.78 23.52 -48.04
N TRP A 40 -11.49 24.81 -47.96
CA TRP A 40 -11.67 25.55 -46.71
C TRP A 40 -13.15 25.61 -46.26
N ALA A 41 -14.09 25.64 -47.22
CA ALA A 41 -15.49 25.58 -46.92
C ALA A 41 -15.88 24.30 -46.22
N PHE A 42 -15.31 23.14 -46.64
CA PHE A 42 -15.51 21.85 -46.00
C PHE A 42 -15.03 21.84 -44.52
N LEU A 43 -13.88 22.47 -44.23
CA LEU A 43 -13.39 22.55 -42.83
C LEU A 43 -14.29 23.43 -41.96
N ILE A 44 -14.80 24.53 -42.50
CA ILE A 44 -15.75 25.42 -41.79
C ILE A 44 -17.06 24.65 -41.49
N GLU A 45 -17.62 23.98 -42.47
CA GLU A 45 -18.82 23.17 -42.28
C GLU A 45 -18.62 22.08 -41.23
N LEU A 46 -17.52 21.34 -41.30
CA LEU A 46 -17.17 20.32 -40.30
C LEU A 46 -17.04 20.91 -38.90
N GLY A 47 -16.39 22.09 -38.75
CA GLY A 47 -16.27 22.79 -37.47
C GLY A 47 -17.64 23.22 -36.93
N VAL A 48 -18.54 23.70 -37.78
CA VAL A 48 -19.91 24.07 -37.38
C VAL A 48 -20.69 22.84 -36.93
N ASP A 49 -20.61 21.74 -37.67
CA ASP A 49 -21.24 20.45 -37.31
C ASP A 49 -20.78 20.00 -35.90
N CYS A 50 -19.48 20.00 -35.66
CA CYS A 50 -18.90 19.67 -34.35
C CYS A 50 -19.43 20.59 -33.25
N LEU A 51 -19.46 21.90 -33.48
CA LEU A 51 -19.94 22.87 -32.51
C LEU A 51 -21.42 22.66 -32.16
N ILE A 52 -22.25 22.48 -33.16
CA ILE A 52 -23.70 22.23 -32.97
C ILE A 52 -23.94 20.92 -32.20
N MET A 53 -23.23 19.82 -32.55
CA MET A 53 -23.28 18.57 -31.81
C MET A 53 -22.84 18.74 -30.37
N ALA A 54 -21.75 19.47 -30.12
CA ALA A 54 -21.28 19.72 -28.78
C ALA A 54 -22.29 20.52 -27.95
N LEU A 55 -22.84 21.59 -28.51
CA LEU A 55 -23.85 22.41 -27.84
C LEU A 55 -25.13 21.62 -27.52
N ALA A 56 -25.56 20.74 -28.42
CA ALA A 56 -26.73 19.88 -28.21
C ALA A 56 -26.48 18.84 -27.08
N CYS A 57 -25.24 18.37 -26.88
CA CYS A 57 -24.91 17.43 -25.82
C CYS A 57 -24.86 18.06 -24.43
N LEU A 58 -24.52 19.37 -24.28
CA LEU A 58 -24.28 20.01 -22.99
C LEU A 58 -25.44 19.89 -21.97
N PRO A 59 -26.73 20.17 -22.33
CA PRO A 59 -27.81 20.07 -21.36
C PRO A 59 -28.03 18.64 -20.88
N ILE A 60 -27.81 17.67 -21.77
CA ILE A 60 -27.98 16.24 -21.45
C ILE A 60 -26.85 15.73 -20.57
N TRP A 61 -25.60 16.12 -20.90
CA TRP A 61 -24.45 15.84 -20.05
C TRP A 61 -24.65 16.39 -18.64
N TRP A 62 -25.06 17.67 -18.51
CA TRP A 62 -25.35 18.28 -17.22
C TRP A 62 -26.44 17.53 -16.45
N LEU A 63 -27.52 17.14 -17.14
CA LEU A 63 -28.61 16.38 -16.56
C LEU A 63 -28.13 15.03 -16.00
N HIS A 64 -27.48 14.19 -16.81
CA HIS A 64 -27.10 12.83 -16.45
C HIS A 64 -25.91 12.77 -15.47
N PHE A 65 -24.92 13.64 -15.63
CA PHE A 65 -23.66 13.58 -14.88
C PHE A 65 -23.56 14.60 -13.72
N ARG A 66 -24.55 15.50 -13.59
CA ARG A 66 -24.57 16.48 -12.49
C ARG A 66 -25.85 16.42 -11.65
N LYS A 67 -27.01 16.24 -12.25
CA LYS A 67 -28.32 16.22 -11.54
C LYS A 67 -28.77 14.81 -11.16
N LEU A 68 -28.67 13.84 -12.07
CA LEU A 68 -29.21 12.50 -11.91
C LEU A 68 -28.20 11.50 -11.32
N THR A 69 -27.14 11.97 -10.68
CA THR A 69 -26.07 11.12 -10.10
C THR A 69 -26.57 10.15 -9.03
N LYS A 70 -27.63 10.50 -8.32
CA LYS A 70 -28.22 9.65 -7.26
C LYS A 70 -29.18 8.58 -7.79
N ILE A 71 -29.55 8.62 -9.07
CA ILE A 71 -30.50 7.66 -9.65
C ILE A 71 -29.74 6.38 -10.04
N PRO A 72 -30.30 5.19 -9.74
CA PRO A 72 -29.72 3.92 -10.13
C PRO A 72 -29.44 3.84 -11.63
N ILE A 73 -28.34 3.21 -12.02
CA ILE A 73 -27.87 3.14 -13.39
C ILE A 73 -28.93 2.63 -14.37
N LYS A 74 -29.72 1.61 -13.98
CA LYS A 74 -30.79 1.05 -14.80
C LYS A 74 -31.86 2.10 -15.19
N ARG A 75 -32.24 2.98 -14.26
CA ARG A 75 -33.19 4.07 -14.50
C ARG A 75 -32.57 5.19 -15.34
N ARG A 76 -31.27 5.46 -15.18
CA ARG A 76 -30.55 6.42 -16.04
C ARG A 76 -30.56 5.93 -17.52
N PHE A 77 -30.34 4.63 -17.74
CA PHE A 77 -30.39 4.07 -19.09
C PHE A 77 -31.79 4.24 -19.73
N ALA A 78 -32.86 4.01 -18.98
CA ALA A 78 -34.22 4.26 -19.50
C ALA A 78 -34.45 5.73 -19.87
N LEU A 79 -33.88 6.67 -19.11
CA LEU A 79 -33.97 8.10 -19.40
C LEU A 79 -33.21 8.50 -20.67
N HIS A 80 -32.17 7.73 -21.08
CA HIS A 80 -31.44 8.02 -22.33
C HIS A 80 -32.31 7.91 -23.57
N LEU A 81 -33.36 7.09 -23.57
CA LEU A 81 -34.32 7.02 -24.69
C LEU A 81 -35.01 8.38 -24.91
N ALA A 82 -35.48 9.01 -23.83
CA ALA A 82 -36.14 10.32 -23.92
C ALA A 82 -35.11 11.44 -24.20
N THR A 83 -33.93 11.40 -23.56
CA THR A 83 -32.93 12.44 -23.78
C THR A 83 -32.20 12.34 -25.12
N ALA A 84 -32.18 11.17 -25.76
CA ALA A 84 -31.72 11.03 -27.15
C ALA A 84 -32.67 11.78 -28.14
N MET A 85 -34.00 11.66 -27.95
CA MET A 85 -34.95 12.43 -28.73
C MET A 85 -34.84 13.93 -28.47
N MET A 86 -34.61 14.34 -27.20
CA MET A 86 -34.36 15.73 -26.81
C MET A 86 -33.09 16.27 -27.48
N TYR A 87 -31.98 15.47 -27.45
CA TYR A 87 -30.75 15.82 -28.14
C TYR A 87 -30.97 16.12 -29.61
N TYR A 88 -31.67 15.20 -30.31
CA TYR A 88 -31.92 15.35 -31.71
C TYR A 88 -32.80 16.59 -32.02
N ALA A 89 -33.82 16.86 -31.23
CA ALA A 89 -34.64 18.06 -31.35
C ALA A 89 -33.84 19.34 -31.18
N ILE A 90 -32.92 19.38 -30.17
CA ILE A 90 -32.03 20.52 -29.96
C ILE A 90 -31.09 20.69 -31.15
N TRP A 91 -30.53 19.60 -31.69
CA TRP A 91 -29.66 19.62 -32.86
C TRP A 91 -30.37 20.22 -34.09
N VAL A 92 -31.60 19.76 -34.41
CA VAL A 92 -32.42 20.29 -35.51
C VAL A 92 -32.67 21.78 -35.30
N LEU A 93 -33.01 22.19 -34.08
CA LEU A 93 -33.30 23.59 -33.75
C LEU A 93 -32.07 24.50 -33.94
N LEU A 94 -30.89 24.04 -33.46
CA LEU A 94 -29.64 24.77 -33.63
C LEU A 94 -29.27 24.93 -35.11
N TYR A 95 -29.44 23.88 -35.91
CA TYR A 95 -29.24 23.96 -37.37
C TYR A 95 -30.21 24.90 -38.05
N TYR A 96 -31.48 24.89 -37.65
CA TYR A 96 -32.47 25.81 -38.17
C TYR A 96 -32.05 27.27 -37.95
N PHE A 97 -31.65 27.64 -36.74
CA PHE A 97 -31.19 28.99 -36.43
C PHE A 97 -29.91 29.36 -37.15
N TYR A 98 -28.94 28.44 -37.22
CA TYR A 98 -27.69 28.64 -37.94
C TYR A 98 -27.95 28.92 -39.43
N ASN A 99 -28.70 28.06 -40.12
CA ASN A 99 -28.98 28.24 -41.55
C ASN A 99 -29.67 29.58 -41.80
N ARG A 100 -30.66 29.92 -40.97
CA ARG A 100 -31.35 31.21 -41.07
C ARG A 100 -30.44 32.42 -40.87
N ALA A 101 -29.51 32.35 -39.94
CA ALA A 101 -28.57 33.42 -39.64
C ALA A 101 -27.55 33.64 -40.74
N VAL A 102 -27.12 32.57 -41.42
CA VAL A 102 -26.12 32.61 -42.50
C VAL A 102 -26.80 32.79 -43.89
N GLY A 103 -28.12 32.80 -43.98
CA GLY A 103 -28.87 32.94 -45.25
C GLY A 103 -28.90 31.66 -46.08
N LEU A 104 -28.66 30.49 -45.48
CA LEU A 104 -28.74 29.19 -46.12
C LEU A 104 -30.17 28.66 -46.11
N PRO A 105 -30.53 27.78 -47.06
CA PRO A 105 -31.84 27.14 -47.07
C PRO A 105 -32.07 26.29 -45.82
N VAL A 106 -33.28 26.34 -45.27
CA VAL A 106 -33.69 25.50 -44.14
C VAL A 106 -33.71 24.03 -44.57
N MET A 107 -33.35 23.14 -43.67
CA MET A 107 -33.36 21.69 -43.90
C MET A 107 -34.73 21.22 -44.35
N THR A 108 -34.77 20.42 -45.41
CA THR A 108 -35.98 19.73 -45.87
C THR A 108 -36.37 18.60 -44.93
N HIS A 109 -37.62 18.18 -44.91
CA HIS A 109 -38.06 17.04 -44.11
C HIS A 109 -37.25 15.77 -44.41
N GLN A 110 -36.84 15.57 -45.67
CA GLN A 110 -35.99 14.44 -46.06
C GLN A 110 -34.61 14.50 -45.42
N GLN A 111 -33.96 15.68 -45.39
CA GLN A 111 -32.66 15.89 -44.75
C GLN A 111 -32.77 15.68 -43.23
N VAL A 112 -33.80 16.18 -42.57
CA VAL A 112 -34.04 15.95 -41.15
C VAL A 112 -34.17 14.43 -40.90
N PHE A 113 -34.94 13.70 -41.71
CA PHE A 113 -35.09 12.25 -41.52
C PHE A 113 -33.78 11.48 -41.74
N GLN A 114 -32.99 11.83 -42.77
CA GLN A 114 -31.72 11.18 -43.10
C GLN A 114 -30.66 11.34 -41.98
N ASN A 115 -30.73 12.44 -41.25
CA ASN A 115 -29.77 12.72 -40.19
C ASN A 115 -30.13 12.11 -38.83
N ILE A 116 -31.26 11.45 -38.66
CA ILE A 116 -31.64 10.77 -37.41
C ILE A 116 -30.60 9.70 -37.03
N GLY A 117 -30.30 8.78 -37.95
CA GLY A 117 -29.39 7.65 -37.69
C GLY A 117 -27.98 8.10 -37.24
N PRO A 118 -27.29 8.92 -38.04
CA PRO A 118 -25.98 9.45 -37.68
C PRO A 118 -25.96 10.18 -36.34
N ASN A 119 -26.92 11.04 -36.04
CA ASN A 119 -26.97 11.78 -34.80
C ASN A 119 -27.29 10.87 -33.59
N LEU A 120 -28.16 9.92 -33.69
CA LEU A 120 -28.43 8.95 -32.64
C LEU A 120 -27.20 8.07 -32.38
N LEU A 121 -26.48 7.68 -33.42
CA LEU A 121 -25.24 6.93 -33.27
C LEU A 121 -24.17 7.74 -32.51
N PHE A 122 -23.98 9.01 -32.87
CA PHE A 122 -23.09 9.93 -32.16
C PHE A 122 -23.50 10.07 -30.68
N TYR A 123 -24.78 10.30 -30.42
CA TYR A 123 -25.33 10.38 -29.07
C TYR A 123 -24.99 9.11 -28.24
N VAL A 124 -25.30 7.93 -28.78
CA VAL A 124 -25.02 6.65 -28.09
C VAL A 124 -23.54 6.50 -27.81
N GLN A 125 -22.67 6.84 -28.74
CA GLN A 125 -21.24 6.68 -28.61
C GLN A 125 -20.66 7.62 -27.55
N VAL A 126 -21.05 8.90 -27.52
CA VAL A 126 -20.64 9.87 -26.50
C VAL A 126 -21.07 9.40 -25.11
N PHE A 127 -22.37 9.14 -24.93
CA PHE A 127 -22.89 8.84 -23.61
C PHE A 127 -22.50 7.46 -23.11
N SER A 128 -22.35 6.46 -23.99
CA SER A 128 -21.81 5.15 -23.62
C SER A 128 -20.36 5.27 -23.14
N SER A 129 -19.50 6.01 -23.86
CA SER A 129 -18.11 6.24 -23.46
C SER A 129 -18.01 6.91 -22.10
N LEU A 130 -18.83 7.93 -21.84
CA LEU A 130 -18.85 8.62 -20.55
C LEU A 130 -19.37 7.72 -19.42
N HIS A 131 -20.38 6.87 -19.66
CA HIS A 131 -20.87 5.93 -18.67
C HIS A 131 -19.89 4.80 -18.39
N ILE A 132 -19.16 4.33 -19.40
CA ILE A 132 -18.10 3.33 -19.24
C ILE A 132 -16.97 3.89 -18.35
N ASP A 133 -16.51 5.12 -18.61
CA ASP A 133 -15.50 5.77 -17.77
C ASP A 133 -15.98 5.95 -16.32
N LEU A 134 -17.23 6.36 -16.13
CA LEU A 134 -17.84 6.47 -14.80
C LEU A 134 -17.87 5.11 -14.08
N PHE A 135 -18.29 4.05 -14.78
CA PHE A 135 -18.37 2.69 -14.24
C PHE A 135 -16.98 2.19 -13.79
N PHE A 136 -15.94 2.37 -14.61
CA PHE A 136 -14.59 1.97 -14.25
C PHE A 136 -14.07 2.72 -13.02
N ARG A 137 -14.33 4.03 -12.94
CA ARG A 137 -13.95 4.84 -11.77
C ARG A 137 -14.66 4.40 -10.48
N GLU A 138 -15.97 4.14 -10.57
CA GLU A 138 -16.74 3.64 -9.42
C GLU A 138 -16.22 2.25 -8.97
N ARG A 139 -15.88 1.38 -9.94
CA ARG A 139 -15.33 0.05 -9.68
C ARG A 139 -13.94 0.11 -9.02
N GLU A 140 -13.06 0.96 -9.52
CA GLU A 140 -11.75 1.19 -8.93
C GLU A 140 -11.85 1.66 -7.46
N GLN A 141 -12.72 2.64 -7.21
CA GLN A 141 -12.96 3.12 -5.85
C GLN A 141 -13.53 2.04 -4.92
N GLN A 142 -14.41 1.18 -5.43
CA GLN A 142 -14.92 0.05 -4.66
C GLN A 142 -13.82 -0.94 -4.30
N LEU A 143 -12.96 -1.31 -5.26
CA LEU A 143 -11.83 -2.21 -5.01
C LEU A 143 -10.87 -1.65 -3.96
N LEU A 144 -10.52 -0.36 -4.04
CA LEU A 144 -9.67 0.29 -3.04
C LEU A 144 -10.30 0.27 -1.63
N ARG A 145 -11.63 0.50 -1.55
CA ARG A 145 -12.35 0.42 -0.26
C ARG A 145 -12.38 -1.00 0.28
N GLU A 146 -12.62 -2.00 -0.57
CA GLU A 146 -12.59 -3.41 -0.16
C GLU A 146 -11.22 -3.83 0.34
N GLN A 147 -10.13 -3.39 -0.31
CA GLN A 147 -8.77 -3.65 0.14
C GLN A 147 -8.49 -3.01 1.51
N ALA A 148 -8.86 -1.74 1.70
CA ALA A 148 -8.69 -1.05 2.97
C ALA A 148 -9.49 -1.72 4.11
N LEU A 149 -10.71 -2.17 3.83
CA LEU A 149 -11.54 -2.89 4.81
C LEU A 149 -10.94 -4.25 5.17
N LYS A 150 -10.41 -5.00 4.21
CA LYS A 150 -9.72 -6.27 4.46
C LYS A 150 -8.47 -6.07 5.32
N GLU A 151 -7.69 -5.02 5.05
CA GLU A 151 -6.51 -4.70 5.86
C GLU A 151 -6.89 -4.34 7.31
N LEU A 152 -7.93 -3.52 7.48
CA LEU A 152 -8.44 -3.18 8.82
C LEU A 152 -8.98 -4.41 9.56
N ALA A 153 -9.72 -5.29 8.87
CA ALA A 153 -10.22 -6.52 9.46
C ALA A 153 -9.08 -7.43 9.92
N HIS A 154 -8.04 -7.61 9.08
CA HIS A 154 -6.86 -8.41 9.43
C HIS A 154 -6.08 -7.82 10.62
N LYS A 155 -5.88 -6.49 10.65
CA LYS A 155 -5.28 -5.81 11.82
C LYS A 155 -6.13 -6.00 13.08
N GLY A 156 -7.47 -5.92 12.95
CA GLY A 156 -8.40 -6.18 14.05
C GLY A 156 -8.33 -7.61 14.57
N GLU A 157 -8.25 -8.61 13.69
CA GLU A 157 -8.11 -10.02 14.04
C GLU A 157 -6.81 -10.29 14.81
N ILE A 158 -5.67 -9.77 14.32
CA ILE A 158 -4.38 -9.87 15.01
C ILE A 158 -4.45 -9.21 16.39
N SER A 159 -5.08 -8.03 16.49
CA SER A 159 -5.24 -7.32 17.76
C SER A 159 -6.11 -8.10 18.75
N ALA A 160 -7.20 -8.72 18.28
CA ALA A 160 -8.06 -9.57 19.09
C ALA A 160 -7.33 -10.84 19.58
N LEU A 161 -6.55 -11.50 18.72
CA LEU A 161 -5.72 -12.64 19.09
C LEU A 161 -4.66 -12.26 20.15
N LYS A 162 -4.02 -11.11 19.99
CA LYS A 162 -3.06 -10.58 21.00
C LYS A 162 -3.75 -10.28 22.33
N ALA A 163 -4.98 -9.76 22.32
CA ALA A 163 -5.73 -9.46 23.52
C ALA A 163 -6.18 -10.72 24.30
N GLN A 164 -6.27 -11.88 23.64
CA GLN A 164 -6.56 -13.17 24.32
C GLN A 164 -5.42 -13.61 25.25
N ILE A 165 -4.20 -13.18 24.99
CA ILE A 165 -3.11 -13.32 25.97
C ILE A 165 -3.35 -12.20 26.99
N GLN A 166 -3.96 -12.51 28.13
CA GLN A 166 -4.15 -11.53 29.19
C GLN A 166 -2.80 -11.24 29.87
N PRO A 167 -2.10 -10.11 29.53
CA PRO A 167 -0.79 -9.84 30.08
C PRO A 167 -0.81 -9.76 31.61
N HIS A 168 -1.86 -9.17 32.14
CA HIS A 168 -2.04 -9.03 33.59
C HIS A 168 -2.16 -10.38 34.31
N PHE A 169 -2.86 -11.35 33.73
CA PHE A 169 -2.95 -12.69 34.29
C PHE A 169 -1.56 -13.37 34.33
N LEU A 170 -0.80 -13.27 33.25
CA LEU A 170 0.54 -13.85 33.14
C LEU A 170 1.48 -13.25 34.22
N PHE A 171 1.49 -11.91 34.35
CA PHE A 171 2.32 -11.24 35.36
C PHE A 171 1.91 -11.59 36.80
N ASN A 172 0.60 -11.59 37.07
CA ASN A 172 0.11 -11.97 38.41
C ASN A 172 0.47 -13.42 38.76
N THR A 173 0.41 -14.32 37.79
CA THR A 173 0.78 -15.73 37.99
C THR A 173 2.27 -15.85 38.28
N LEU A 174 3.15 -15.20 37.49
CA LEU A 174 4.59 -15.19 37.72
C LEU A 174 4.95 -14.59 39.09
N ASN A 175 4.32 -13.48 39.47
CA ASN A 175 4.53 -12.86 40.77
C ASN A 175 4.06 -13.78 41.93
N SER A 176 2.94 -14.47 41.77
CA SER A 176 2.42 -15.43 42.76
C SER A 176 3.38 -16.63 42.91
N ILE A 177 3.92 -17.16 41.80
CA ILE A 177 4.94 -18.21 41.82
C ILE A 177 6.21 -17.70 42.55
N SER A 178 6.68 -16.51 42.21
CA SER A 178 7.84 -15.89 42.88
C SER A 178 7.63 -15.74 44.37
N ALA A 179 6.45 -15.28 44.79
CA ALA A 179 6.12 -15.10 46.22
C ALA A 179 5.97 -16.43 47.00
N SER A 180 5.66 -17.54 46.32
CA SER A 180 5.52 -18.88 46.94
C SER A 180 6.87 -19.57 47.21
N LEU A 181 7.97 -19.04 46.65
CA LEU A 181 9.29 -19.64 46.81
C LEU A 181 9.87 -19.33 48.19
N PRO A 182 10.56 -20.31 48.84
CA PRO A 182 11.34 -20.10 50.07
C PRO A 182 12.40 -19.03 49.90
N ASN A 183 12.80 -18.39 51.02
CA ASN A 183 13.78 -17.29 50.99
C ASN A 183 15.17 -17.74 50.49
N GLU A 184 15.50 -19.01 50.65
CA GLU A 184 16.75 -19.66 50.19
C GLU A 184 16.84 -19.71 48.66
N GLN A 185 15.72 -19.52 47.95
CA GLN A 185 15.64 -19.61 46.48
C GLN A 185 15.63 -18.20 45.83
N GLU A 186 16.38 -17.27 46.36
CA GLU A 186 16.48 -15.89 45.85
C GLU A 186 16.91 -15.85 44.36
N HIS A 187 17.81 -16.75 43.95
CA HIS A 187 18.18 -16.87 42.51
C HIS A 187 16.99 -17.18 41.60
N THR A 188 16.12 -18.10 42.00
CA THR A 188 14.92 -18.47 41.25
C THR A 188 13.93 -17.31 41.20
N ARG A 189 13.77 -16.54 42.27
CA ARG A 189 12.95 -15.33 42.29
C ARG A 189 13.41 -14.31 41.29
N ILE A 190 14.73 -14.04 41.22
CA ILE A 190 15.31 -13.12 40.23
C ILE A 190 15.04 -13.59 38.82
N LEU A 191 15.12 -14.90 38.54
CA LEU A 191 14.81 -15.45 37.21
C LEU A 191 13.34 -15.25 36.82
N ILE A 192 12.41 -15.47 37.75
CA ILE A 192 10.98 -15.25 37.50
C ILE A 192 10.70 -13.77 37.23
N ALA A 193 11.33 -12.85 37.97
CA ALA A 193 11.20 -11.44 37.72
C ALA A 193 11.72 -11.05 36.33
N ARG A 194 12.91 -11.54 35.95
CA ARG A 194 13.46 -11.31 34.59
C ARG A 194 12.57 -11.87 33.49
N LEU A 195 11.99 -13.06 33.70
CA LEU A 195 11.02 -13.65 32.76
C LEU A 195 9.79 -12.78 32.61
N ALA A 196 9.25 -12.26 33.73
CA ALA A 196 8.11 -11.34 33.70
C ALA A 196 8.43 -10.04 32.93
N ASP A 197 9.64 -9.48 33.14
CA ASP A 197 10.08 -8.29 32.41
C ASP A 197 10.26 -8.56 30.91
N THR A 198 10.79 -9.72 30.53
CA THR A 198 10.91 -10.16 29.14
C THR A 198 9.54 -10.22 28.45
N PHE A 199 8.54 -10.84 29.10
CA PHE A 199 7.18 -10.89 28.56
C PHE A 199 6.52 -9.50 28.49
N ARG A 200 6.75 -8.65 29.51
CA ARG A 200 6.21 -7.29 29.51
C ARG A 200 6.75 -6.50 28.33
N TYR A 201 8.05 -6.54 28.11
CA TYR A 201 8.66 -5.91 26.94
C TYR A 201 8.08 -6.42 25.64
N ALA A 202 8.04 -7.75 25.43
CA ALA A 202 7.54 -8.35 24.22
C ALA A 202 6.08 -7.96 23.90
N LEU A 203 5.22 -7.82 24.92
CA LEU A 203 3.83 -7.45 24.74
C LEU A 203 3.61 -5.94 24.52
N GLN A 204 4.41 -5.08 25.18
CA GLN A 204 4.29 -3.62 25.08
C GLN A 204 4.97 -3.06 23.84
N SER A 205 6.18 -3.53 23.52
CA SER A 205 6.97 -3.02 22.40
C SER A 205 6.31 -3.27 21.03
N THR A 206 5.54 -4.34 20.89
CA THR A 206 4.81 -4.62 19.64
C THR A 206 3.71 -3.61 19.29
N GLN A 207 3.39 -2.67 20.19
CA GLN A 207 2.43 -1.59 19.94
C GLN A 207 3.11 -0.30 19.44
N GLN A 208 4.44 -0.23 19.49
CA GLN A 208 5.24 0.92 19.06
C GLN A 208 5.82 0.65 17.67
N GLU A 209 5.98 1.71 16.88
CA GLU A 209 6.65 1.61 15.58
C GLU A 209 8.16 1.49 15.75
N THR A 210 8.72 2.24 16.70
CA THR A 210 10.14 2.24 17.06
C THR A 210 10.34 2.26 18.58
N VAL A 211 11.50 1.82 19.02
CA VAL A 211 11.98 1.89 20.42
C VAL A 211 13.45 2.32 20.43
N PRO A 212 13.93 2.95 21.50
CA PRO A 212 15.34 3.24 21.67
C PRO A 212 16.22 1.97 21.63
N LEU A 213 17.35 2.02 20.93
CA LEU A 213 18.31 0.90 20.88
C LEU A 213 18.77 0.48 22.28
N SER A 214 18.91 1.42 23.21
CA SER A 214 19.23 1.11 24.60
C SER A 214 18.21 0.18 25.25
N GLN A 215 16.92 0.35 24.94
CA GLN A 215 15.85 -0.49 25.47
C GLN A 215 15.89 -1.91 24.88
N GLU A 216 16.18 -2.06 23.58
CA GLU A 216 16.40 -3.37 22.95
C GLU A 216 17.62 -4.08 23.54
N LEU A 217 18.72 -3.36 23.81
CA LEU A 217 19.91 -3.92 24.42
C LEU A 217 19.66 -4.38 25.86
N GLU A 218 18.88 -3.64 26.63
CA GLU A 218 18.47 -4.04 28.00
C GLU A 218 17.59 -5.30 27.96
N PHE A 219 16.68 -5.37 27.03
CA PHE A 219 15.88 -6.57 26.78
C PHE A 219 16.77 -7.76 26.38
N MET A 220 17.73 -7.59 25.48
CA MET A 220 18.69 -8.63 25.10
C MET A 220 19.55 -9.08 26.29
N ALA A 221 20.00 -8.15 27.14
CA ALA A 221 20.73 -8.51 28.35
C ALA A 221 19.91 -9.37 29.29
N THR A 222 18.63 -9.03 29.47
CA THR A 222 17.69 -9.81 30.30
C THR A 222 17.45 -11.20 29.71
N TYR A 223 17.18 -11.28 28.40
CA TYR A 223 16.97 -12.54 27.69
C TYR A 223 18.21 -13.45 27.77
N LEU A 224 19.39 -12.92 27.45
CA LEU A 224 20.64 -13.67 27.50
C LEU A 224 21.00 -14.13 28.90
N ALA A 225 20.67 -13.36 29.95
CA ALA A 225 20.83 -13.79 31.31
C ALA A 225 19.94 -14.98 31.69
N LEU A 226 18.74 -15.08 31.15
CA LEU A 226 17.87 -16.27 31.28
C LEU A 226 18.49 -17.49 30.57
N GLU A 227 18.99 -17.30 29.36
CA GLU A 227 19.66 -18.38 28.60
C GLU A 227 20.98 -18.83 29.29
N GLN A 228 21.72 -17.91 29.96
CA GLN A 228 22.89 -18.29 30.75
C GLN A 228 22.54 -19.22 31.91
N VAL A 229 21.36 -19.12 32.49
CA VAL A 229 20.93 -20.09 33.51
C VAL A 229 20.67 -21.47 32.89
N ARG A 230 20.10 -21.51 31.69
CA ARG A 230 19.82 -22.76 30.95
C ARG A 230 21.11 -23.45 30.50
N PHE A 231 22.07 -22.71 29.97
CA PHE A 231 23.31 -23.26 29.41
C PHE A 231 24.50 -23.29 30.43
N GLY A 232 24.37 -22.58 31.55
CA GLY A 232 25.41 -22.51 32.57
C GLY A 232 26.71 -21.92 32.00
N LYS A 233 27.84 -22.54 32.33
CA LYS A 233 29.18 -22.13 31.89
C LYS A 233 29.39 -22.23 30.36
N ARG A 234 28.49 -22.91 29.66
CA ARG A 234 28.58 -23.06 28.20
C ARG A 234 28.21 -21.78 27.43
N LEU A 235 27.49 -20.81 28.03
CA LEU A 235 27.14 -19.57 27.39
C LEU A 235 27.86 -18.38 28.07
N GLN A 236 28.75 -17.75 27.35
CA GLN A 236 29.33 -16.46 27.73
C GLN A 236 28.65 -15.35 26.91
N VAL A 237 28.39 -14.21 27.52
CA VAL A 237 27.68 -13.08 26.91
C VAL A 237 28.53 -11.82 27.03
N ASN A 238 28.62 -11.08 25.94
CA ASN A 238 29.27 -9.78 25.90
C ASN A 238 28.40 -8.78 25.11
N ILE A 239 27.94 -7.72 25.78
CA ILE A 239 27.18 -6.65 25.16
C ILE A 239 27.97 -5.35 25.29
N GLN A 240 28.32 -4.74 24.15
CA GLN A 240 29.05 -3.49 24.07
C GLN A 240 28.22 -2.46 23.33
N SER A 241 28.07 -1.29 23.94
CA SER A 241 27.29 -0.19 23.37
C SER A 241 28.02 1.15 23.59
N PHE A 242 27.51 2.19 22.99
CA PHE A 242 28.03 3.55 23.12
C PHE A 242 27.07 4.43 23.95
N PRO A 243 27.57 5.55 24.55
CA PRO A 243 26.80 6.33 25.54
C PRO A 243 25.44 6.86 25.06
N ASN A 244 25.30 7.14 23.76
CA ASN A 244 24.12 7.75 23.19
C ASN A 244 23.18 6.75 22.46
N ALA A 245 23.28 5.45 22.76
CA ALA A 245 22.42 4.42 22.15
C ALA A 245 20.90 4.65 22.39
N GLY A 246 20.55 5.41 23.43
CA GLY A 246 19.16 5.81 23.69
C GLY A 246 18.56 6.80 22.68
N LEU A 247 19.38 7.45 21.86
CA LEU A 247 18.91 8.37 20.81
C LEU A 247 18.68 7.69 19.47
N VAL A 248 19.07 6.42 19.33
CA VAL A 248 18.91 5.64 18.10
C VAL A 248 17.61 4.85 18.18
N GLU A 249 16.70 5.14 17.29
CA GLU A 249 15.40 4.47 17.21
C GLU A 249 15.45 3.28 16.27
N ILE A 250 15.02 2.10 16.74
CA ILE A 250 14.95 0.88 15.92
C ILE A 250 13.58 0.20 16.08
N PRO A 251 13.17 -0.65 15.14
CA PRO A 251 11.95 -1.44 15.30
C PRO A 251 12.05 -2.35 16.53
N PRO A 252 11.00 -2.45 17.32
CA PRO A 252 11.02 -3.33 18.49
C PRO A 252 11.24 -4.80 18.10
N MET A 253 11.94 -5.55 18.95
CA MET A 253 12.26 -6.97 18.76
C MET A 253 13.05 -7.23 17.44
N LEU A 254 13.91 -6.28 17.04
CA LEU A 254 14.76 -6.42 15.86
C LEU A 254 15.96 -7.32 16.13
N LEU A 255 16.57 -7.21 17.33
CA LEU A 255 17.75 -7.95 17.71
C LEU A 255 17.44 -9.39 18.16
N GLN A 256 16.27 -9.63 18.71
CA GLN A 256 15.89 -10.91 19.29
C GLN A 256 16.05 -12.09 18.32
N PRO A 257 15.49 -12.07 17.07
CA PRO A 257 15.63 -13.19 16.17
C PRO A 257 17.09 -13.50 15.77
N LEU A 258 17.95 -12.49 15.81
CA LEU A 258 19.37 -12.62 15.50
C LEU A 258 20.12 -13.30 16.65
N VAL A 259 19.82 -12.90 17.88
CA VAL A 259 20.38 -13.48 19.11
C VAL A 259 19.86 -14.92 19.31
N GLU A 260 18.57 -15.15 19.10
CA GLU A 260 18.00 -16.51 19.12
C GLU A 260 18.69 -17.45 18.13
N ASN A 261 18.95 -16.94 16.91
CA ASN A 261 19.68 -17.67 15.89
C ASN A 261 21.11 -18.02 16.33
N ALA A 262 21.81 -17.07 16.95
CA ALA A 262 23.16 -17.29 17.50
C ALA A 262 23.19 -18.37 18.60
N ILE A 263 22.20 -18.38 19.48
CA ILE A 263 22.06 -19.40 20.51
C ILE A 263 21.71 -20.77 19.89
N LYS A 264 20.65 -20.83 19.12
CA LYS A 264 20.10 -22.08 18.57
C LYS A 264 21.08 -22.81 17.66
N HIS A 265 21.81 -22.06 16.84
CA HIS A 265 22.69 -22.65 15.82
C HIS A 265 24.19 -22.65 16.22
N GLY A 266 24.59 -21.75 17.12
CA GLY A 266 25.97 -21.67 17.62
C GLY A 266 26.19 -22.40 18.94
N ILE A 267 25.44 -22.02 19.96
CA ILE A 267 25.69 -22.47 21.36
C ILE A 267 25.05 -23.82 21.66
N GLU A 268 23.76 -23.97 21.34
CA GLU A 268 22.98 -25.17 21.69
C GLU A 268 23.62 -26.47 21.15
N PRO A 269 24.06 -26.53 19.88
CA PRO A 269 24.69 -27.75 19.32
C PRO A 269 26.18 -27.91 19.71
N SER A 270 26.80 -26.94 20.40
CA SER A 270 28.21 -27.01 20.84
C SER A 270 28.31 -27.63 22.21
N ILE A 271 29.07 -28.71 22.35
CA ILE A 271 29.32 -29.37 23.66
C ILE A 271 30.14 -28.42 24.56
N GLU A 272 31.13 -27.76 24.01
CA GLU A 272 32.04 -26.83 24.76
C GLU A 272 31.37 -25.49 25.02
N GLY A 273 30.26 -25.21 24.34
CA GLY A 273 29.58 -23.91 24.37
C GLY A 273 30.27 -22.86 23.51
N GLY A 274 30.16 -21.63 23.90
CA GLY A 274 30.76 -20.48 23.20
C GLY A 274 30.31 -19.15 23.80
N PHE A 275 30.56 -18.06 23.08
CA PHE A 275 30.06 -16.75 23.44
C PHE A 275 29.07 -16.21 22.40
N VAL A 276 28.18 -15.33 22.84
CA VAL A 276 27.36 -14.46 22.02
C VAL A 276 27.76 -13.02 22.31
N GLN A 277 28.17 -12.29 21.28
CA GLN A 277 28.55 -10.90 21.37
C GLN A 277 27.57 -10.02 20.59
N ILE A 278 27.13 -8.94 21.24
CA ILE A 278 26.41 -7.84 20.59
C ILE A 278 27.30 -6.60 20.71
N ARG A 279 27.63 -5.99 19.60
CA ARG A 279 28.45 -4.78 19.56
C ARG A 279 27.76 -3.70 18.75
N CYS A 280 27.57 -2.54 19.35
CA CYS A 280 26.99 -1.37 18.71
C CYS A 280 28.04 -0.25 18.71
N VAL A 281 28.34 0.29 17.53
CA VAL A 281 29.32 1.38 17.35
C VAL A 281 28.65 2.46 16.48
N HIS A 282 28.84 3.71 16.89
CA HIS A 282 28.38 4.86 16.12
C HIS A 282 29.51 5.39 15.25
N GLU A 283 29.34 5.32 13.93
CA GLU A 283 30.36 5.74 12.96
C GLU A 283 29.69 6.46 11.77
N TYR A 284 30.25 7.59 11.37
CA TYR A 284 29.82 8.36 10.16
C TYR A 284 28.32 8.68 10.10
N GLY A 285 27.69 8.97 11.26
CA GLY A 285 26.26 9.30 11.34
C GLY A 285 25.31 8.10 11.22
N LYS A 286 25.87 6.87 11.26
CA LYS A 286 25.11 5.62 11.32
C LYS A 286 25.54 4.80 12.51
N THR A 287 24.66 3.96 12.99
CA THR A 287 24.97 2.98 14.03
C THR A 287 25.17 1.62 13.41
N HIS A 288 26.36 1.06 13.52
CA HIS A 288 26.72 -0.29 13.11
C HIS A 288 26.41 -1.25 14.25
N ILE A 289 25.55 -2.22 14.02
CA ILE A 289 25.16 -3.25 14.98
C ILE A 289 25.70 -4.58 14.47
N VAL A 290 26.46 -5.27 15.30
CA VAL A 290 27.09 -6.55 15.00
C VAL A 290 26.66 -7.57 16.05
N ILE A 291 26.15 -8.71 15.60
CA ILE A 291 25.84 -9.87 16.44
C ILE A 291 26.64 -11.04 15.92
N GLU A 292 27.49 -11.59 16.77
CA GLU A 292 28.28 -12.74 16.42
C GLU A 292 28.30 -13.77 17.55
N ASN A 293 28.50 -15.00 17.20
CA ASN A 293 28.67 -16.10 18.14
C ASN A 293 29.91 -16.92 17.82
N THR A 294 30.41 -17.63 18.83
CA THR A 294 31.28 -18.78 18.66
C THR A 294 30.49 -20.05 19.02
N GLY A 295 31.16 -21.18 18.98
CA GLY A 295 30.54 -22.49 19.24
C GLY A 295 30.61 -23.39 18.02
N LYS A 296 29.48 -23.90 17.54
CA LYS A 296 29.48 -24.74 16.33
C LYS A 296 29.69 -23.92 15.08
N ALA A 297 30.75 -24.21 14.31
CA ALA A 297 31.00 -23.57 13.03
C ALA A 297 29.89 -23.88 12.02
N TYR A 298 29.49 -22.85 11.26
CA TYR A 298 28.48 -22.99 10.19
C TYR A 298 29.12 -23.54 8.92
N ARG A 299 28.68 -24.74 8.49
CA ARG A 299 29.23 -25.45 7.31
C ARG A 299 28.37 -25.30 6.05
N GLY A 300 27.18 -24.69 6.14
CA GLY A 300 26.28 -24.47 5.01
C GLY A 300 26.67 -23.29 4.11
N ASN A 301 25.93 -23.13 3.03
CA ASN A 301 26.01 -21.95 2.16
C ASN A 301 25.27 -20.78 2.84
N LEU A 302 25.91 -19.61 2.91
CA LEU A 302 25.30 -18.40 3.53
C LEU A 302 24.06 -17.96 2.77
N ASP A 303 23.98 -18.14 1.47
CA ASP A 303 22.81 -17.80 0.65
C ASP A 303 21.56 -18.63 1.00
N GLU A 304 21.77 -19.85 1.51
CA GLU A 304 20.70 -20.75 1.94
C GLU A 304 20.04 -20.30 3.26
N ILE A 305 20.71 -19.48 4.07
CA ILE A 305 20.18 -18.97 5.34
C ILE A 305 18.92 -18.14 5.09
N PHE A 306 18.93 -17.32 4.03
CA PHE A 306 17.76 -16.54 3.63
C PHE A 306 16.67 -17.38 2.93
N ASN A 307 17.02 -18.52 2.35
CA ASN A 307 16.10 -19.37 1.60
C ASN A 307 15.47 -20.49 2.45
N GLY A 308 16.03 -20.79 3.62
CA GLY A 308 15.51 -21.78 4.57
C GLY A 308 14.21 -21.36 5.26
N ASP A 309 13.65 -22.27 6.08
CA ASP A 309 12.38 -22.09 6.83
C ASP A 309 12.47 -21.07 7.99
N GLY A 310 13.61 -20.39 8.16
CA GLY A 310 13.86 -19.40 9.21
C GLY A 310 13.06 -18.12 9.00
N VAL A 311 11.83 -18.08 9.48
CA VAL A 311 10.92 -16.90 9.36
C VAL A 311 11.51 -15.65 10.03
N GLY A 312 12.29 -15.81 11.12
CA GLY A 312 12.82 -14.70 11.90
C GLY A 312 13.81 -13.82 11.14
N LEU A 313 14.86 -14.41 10.54
CA LEU A 313 15.88 -13.67 9.78
C LEU A 313 15.30 -12.97 8.55
N LYS A 314 14.40 -13.65 7.82
CA LYS A 314 13.71 -13.05 6.66
C LYS A 314 12.87 -11.83 7.06
N ASN A 315 12.17 -11.91 8.18
CA ASN A 315 11.35 -10.81 8.67
C ASN A 315 12.23 -9.64 9.14
N THR A 316 13.35 -9.92 9.83
CA THR A 316 14.31 -8.89 10.23
C THR A 316 14.90 -8.19 9.01
N ALA A 317 15.35 -8.93 7.99
CA ALA A 317 15.87 -8.36 6.76
C ALA A 317 14.83 -7.47 6.03
N LYS A 318 13.57 -7.93 5.91
CA LYS A 318 12.49 -7.12 5.32
C LYS A 318 12.21 -5.84 6.11
N ARG A 319 12.24 -5.90 7.45
CA ARG A 319 12.01 -4.72 8.31
C ARG A 319 13.13 -3.70 8.16
N LEU A 320 14.39 -4.14 8.10
CA LEU A 320 15.55 -3.29 7.85
C LEU A 320 15.48 -2.61 6.49
N ALA A 321 15.23 -3.36 5.43
CA ALA A 321 15.09 -2.82 4.08
C ALA A 321 13.95 -1.80 3.98
N HIS A 322 12.80 -2.08 4.60
CA HIS A 322 11.62 -1.20 4.53
C HIS A 322 11.80 0.10 5.34
N GLN A 323 12.40 0.04 6.53
CA GLN A 323 12.45 1.16 7.47
C GLN A 323 13.72 2.00 7.35
N PHE A 324 14.85 1.36 7.05
CA PHE A 324 16.16 2.03 6.99
C PHE A 324 16.78 2.04 5.59
N ASN A 325 16.18 1.32 4.63
CA ASN A 325 16.76 1.08 3.31
C ASN A 325 18.17 0.48 3.40
N GLU A 326 18.36 -0.42 4.37
CA GLU A 326 19.61 -1.10 4.67
C GLU A 326 19.45 -2.62 4.55
N GLU A 327 20.55 -3.31 4.27
CA GLU A 327 20.56 -4.75 4.10
C GLU A 327 21.18 -5.45 5.33
N LEU A 328 20.74 -6.67 5.60
CA LEU A 328 21.30 -7.54 6.62
C LEU A 328 22.49 -8.31 6.01
N HIS A 329 23.68 -8.07 6.50
CA HIS A 329 24.89 -8.75 6.05
C HIS A 329 25.16 -9.99 6.92
N ILE A 330 25.37 -11.13 6.27
CA ILE A 330 25.74 -12.38 6.93
C ILE A 330 27.12 -12.81 6.45
N SER A 331 28.02 -13.04 7.37
CA SER A 331 29.39 -13.46 7.11
C SER A 331 29.81 -14.54 8.11
N LYS A 332 31.02 -15.06 7.95
CA LYS A 332 31.65 -15.96 8.93
C LYS A 332 32.75 -15.18 9.66
N ASN A 333 32.80 -15.34 10.98
CA ASN A 333 33.92 -14.82 11.78
C ASN A 333 35.17 -15.70 11.61
N GLU A 334 36.28 -15.32 12.26
CA GLU A 334 37.57 -16.04 12.19
C GLU A 334 37.47 -17.53 12.60
N GLN A 335 36.48 -17.87 13.41
CA GLN A 335 36.25 -19.24 13.90
C GLN A 335 35.24 -20.00 13.00
N GLY A 336 34.82 -19.40 11.88
CA GLY A 336 33.85 -20.00 10.94
C GLY A 336 32.40 -20.00 11.44
N CYS A 337 32.11 -19.30 12.54
CA CYS A 337 30.77 -19.12 13.06
C CYS A 337 30.06 -17.92 12.40
N LEU A 338 28.73 -17.83 12.55
CA LEU A 338 27.96 -16.76 11.92
C LEU A 338 28.22 -15.42 12.61
N LYS A 339 28.41 -14.40 11.76
CA LYS A 339 28.40 -12.99 12.11
C LYS A 339 27.32 -12.31 11.28
N ILE A 340 26.43 -11.59 11.94
CA ILE A 340 25.34 -10.83 11.34
C ILE A 340 25.55 -9.37 11.69
N ASP A 341 25.56 -8.50 10.70
CA ASP A 341 25.72 -7.08 10.91
C ASP A 341 24.87 -6.24 9.96
N PHE A 342 24.53 -5.03 10.39
CA PHE A 342 23.73 -4.07 9.65
C PHE A 342 23.91 -2.66 10.20
N TYR A 343 23.45 -1.68 9.41
CA TYR A 343 23.47 -0.27 9.79
C TYR A 343 22.05 0.23 10.06
N VAL A 344 21.94 1.20 10.96
CA VAL A 344 20.73 1.98 11.19
C VAL A 344 21.08 3.46 11.21
N ASN A 345 20.21 4.29 10.69
CA ASN A 345 20.38 5.73 10.73
C ASN A 345 20.17 6.22 12.17
N SER A 346 20.99 7.17 12.60
CA SER A 346 20.96 7.73 13.95
C SER A 346 20.19 9.01 14.00
#